data_e7d5efa35cfe40a3183f6b9902bf1e3a
#
_entry.id   e7d5efa35cfe40a3183f6b9902bf1e3a
#
_cell.length_a   1.000
_cell.length_b   1.000
_cell.length_c   1.000
_cell.angle_alpha   90.00
_cell.angle_beta   90.00
_cell.angle_gamma   90.00
#
_symmetry.space_group_name_H-M   'P 1'
#
loop_
_entity.id
_entity.type
_entity.pdbx_description
1 polymer ?
#
loop_
_entity_poly.entity_id
_entity_poly.type
_entity_poly.pdbx_seq_one_letter_code
_entity_poly.pdbx_strand_id
1 'polypeptide(L)'
;MSWFLYYSAICLLSVLSLLILSYLAYRNPTLSFAQKSPFLLLFLSIFLGRTFEWISSSRITYSWGNATARKILRHIEYRFAPFVALFAGVVRDKSRISIGNLILCIGNIIFQCTRMPNDLLIYYNQETQIIERRSRYWVFQTIVIVSLALAAISLFISRHKRQYRCWTILIAAQVLILVSFIIHRIYQGLHIDWMTYTLSSLFIYMRTCDVNSETDGLTSLRNRRTLEDSLSHMDKDGLIIRLDLDNFKSVNDRYGHRVGDQVLIEISAIRRDTFSPLGDIFRYGGDEFVIIIKKNKDRLLKAEKSFYQKWQEKIKEHPFYPTFSIGKAQFTPGSTSPRDVLKQADENRYHSKDIIHRN
;
A
#
# COMPACT_ATOMS: atom_id res chain seq x y z
N MET A 1 18.80 30.53 22.04
CA MET A 1 18.46 30.97 20.65
C MET A 1 18.68 29.87 19.62
N SER A 2 19.74 29.08 19.69
CA SER A 2 20.07 28.02 18.74
C SER A 2 19.05 26.87 18.69
N TRP A 3 18.55 26.38 19.84
CA TRP A 3 17.60 25.23 19.85
C TRP A 3 16.28 25.52 19.15
N PHE A 4 15.68 26.70 19.37
CA PHE A 4 14.41 27.06 18.73
C PHE A 4 14.55 27.26 17.21
N LEU A 5 15.66 27.82 16.75
CA LEU A 5 15.94 27.95 15.31
C LEU A 5 16.10 26.58 14.67
N TYR A 6 16.83 25.68 15.32
CA TYR A 6 17.01 24.31 14.86
C TYR A 6 15.68 23.54 14.79
N TYR A 7 14.88 23.64 15.86
CA TYR A 7 13.55 23.05 15.88
C TYR A 7 12.63 23.61 14.79
N SER A 8 12.61 24.92 14.59
CA SER A 8 11.81 25.58 13.54
C SER A 8 12.26 25.16 12.14
N ALA A 9 13.56 24.97 11.91
CA ALA A 9 14.08 24.49 10.64
C ALA A 9 13.59 23.05 10.34
N ILE A 10 13.57 22.15 11.35
CA ILE A 10 13.03 20.81 11.22
C ILE A 10 11.52 20.85 10.91
N CYS A 11 10.78 21.75 11.58
CA CYS A 11 9.35 21.92 11.33
C CYS A 11 9.09 22.35 9.89
N LEU A 12 9.81 23.39 9.42
CA LEU A 12 9.69 23.92 8.05
C LEU A 12 10.03 22.84 7.03
N LEU A 13 11.10 22.08 7.24
CA LEU A 13 11.49 20.98 6.36
C LEU A 13 10.40 19.90 6.27
N SER A 14 9.80 19.52 7.40
CA SER A 14 8.69 18.55 7.43
C SER A 14 7.48 19.09 6.66
N VAL A 15 7.12 20.35 6.86
CA VAL A 15 5.99 21.00 6.18
C VAL A 15 6.22 21.05 4.67
N LEU A 16 7.40 21.50 4.24
CA LEU A 16 7.77 21.54 2.81
C LEU A 16 7.74 20.14 2.18
N SER A 17 8.26 19.14 2.88
CA SER A 17 8.22 17.73 2.43
C SER A 17 6.78 17.24 2.22
N LEU A 18 5.87 17.56 3.14
CA LEU A 18 4.46 17.19 3.03
C LEU A 18 3.74 17.89 1.88
N LEU A 19 4.05 19.16 1.61
CA LEU A 19 3.52 19.89 0.45
C LEU A 19 4.00 19.26 -0.86
N ILE A 20 5.30 18.94 -0.95
CA ILE A 20 5.86 18.24 -2.10
C ILE A 20 5.20 16.86 -2.28
N LEU A 21 5.06 16.06 -1.21
CA LEU A 21 4.41 14.76 -1.26
C LEU A 21 2.94 14.87 -1.69
N SER A 22 2.22 15.87 -1.20
CA SER A 22 0.83 16.14 -1.61
C SER A 22 0.73 16.44 -3.10
N TYR A 23 1.62 17.29 -3.62
CA TYR A 23 1.68 17.60 -5.04
C TYR A 23 2.03 16.37 -5.88
N LEU A 24 3.04 15.58 -5.46
CA LEU A 24 3.44 14.34 -6.15
C LEU A 24 2.30 13.32 -6.16
N ALA A 25 1.60 13.13 -5.05
CA ALA A 25 0.47 12.21 -4.97
C ALA A 25 -0.69 12.66 -5.87
N TYR A 26 -0.99 13.96 -5.90
CA TYR A 26 -2.03 14.52 -6.77
C TYR A 26 -1.71 14.32 -8.25
N ARG A 27 -0.47 14.60 -8.68
CA ARG A 27 -0.01 14.50 -10.07
C ARG A 27 0.28 13.08 -10.54
N ASN A 28 0.45 12.12 -9.63
CA ASN A 28 0.87 10.76 -9.97
C ASN A 28 -0.19 10.03 -10.81
N PRO A 29 0.12 9.62 -12.07
CA PRO A 29 -0.83 8.91 -12.92
C PRO A 29 -1.05 7.44 -12.50
N THR A 30 -0.11 6.85 -11.75
CA THR A 30 -0.20 5.44 -11.30
C THR A 30 -1.18 5.26 -10.14
N LEU A 31 -1.55 6.35 -9.45
CA LEU A 31 -2.52 6.34 -8.37
C LEU A 31 -3.94 6.57 -8.90
N SER A 32 -4.87 5.68 -8.54
CA SER A 32 -6.29 5.91 -8.78
C SER A 32 -6.83 7.03 -7.88
N PHE A 33 -7.95 7.67 -8.27
CA PHE A 33 -8.60 8.70 -7.44
C PHE A 33 -8.89 8.20 -6.02
N ALA A 34 -9.34 6.95 -5.88
CA ALA A 34 -9.59 6.30 -4.60
C ALA A 34 -8.32 6.13 -3.72
N GLN A 35 -7.12 6.19 -4.30
CA GLN A 35 -5.84 6.16 -3.56
C GLN A 35 -5.30 7.55 -3.28
N LYS A 36 -5.54 8.53 -4.16
CA LYS A 36 -5.08 9.91 -3.99
C LYS A 36 -5.69 10.57 -2.76
N SER A 37 -7.00 10.45 -2.60
CA SER A 37 -7.75 11.08 -1.50
C SER A 37 -7.23 10.67 -0.10
N PRO A 38 -7.04 9.38 0.24
CA PRO A 38 -6.46 8.99 1.52
C PRO A 38 -5.02 9.50 1.74
N PHE A 39 -4.19 9.57 0.69
CA PHE A 39 -2.85 10.15 0.80
C PHE A 39 -2.90 11.63 1.15
N LEU A 40 -3.75 12.39 0.45
CA LEU A 40 -3.91 13.82 0.73
C LEU A 40 -4.41 14.07 2.15
N LEU A 41 -5.36 13.25 2.64
CA LEU A 41 -5.85 13.32 4.02
C LEU A 41 -4.78 12.92 5.04
N LEU A 42 -3.95 11.92 4.74
CA LEU A 42 -2.81 11.53 5.57
C LEU A 42 -1.82 12.69 5.70
N PHE A 43 -1.38 13.27 4.57
CA PHE A 43 -0.42 14.38 4.57
C PHE A 43 -0.99 15.62 5.24
N LEU A 44 -2.28 15.93 5.02
CA LEU A 44 -2.97 17.04 5.67
C LEU A 44 -3.03 16.84 7.20
N SER A 45 -3.32 15.62 7.67
CA SER A 45 -3.36 15.33 9.12
C SER A 45 -1.99 15.53 9.77
N ILE A 46 -0.91 15.09 9.12
CA ILE A 46 0.46 15.27 9.61
C ILE A 46 0.84 16.76 9.56
N PHE A 47 0.50 17.45 8.46
CA PHE A 47 0.75 18.88 8.27
C PHE A 47 0.08 19.72 9.38
N LEU A 48 -1.19 19.49 9.64
CA LEU A 48 -1.92 20.21 10.68
C LEU A 48 -1.36 19.91 12.08
N GLY A 49 -1.13 18.63 12.41
CA GLY A 49 -0.54 18.25 13.68
C GLY A 49 0.82 18.91 13.90
N ARG A 50 1.70 18.87 12.90
CA ARG A 50 3.02 19.50 12.95
C ARG A 50 2.95 21.03 13.10
N THR A 51 2.03 21.66 12.37
CA THR A 51 1.86 23.11 12.43
C THR A 51 1.36 23.54 13.80
N PHE A 52 0.36 22.85 14.37
CA PHE A 52 -0.13 23.16 15.72
C PHE A 52 0.92 22.91 16.79
N GLU A 53 1.73 21.85 16.67
CA GLU A 53 2.87 21.63 17.56
C GLU A 53 3.88 22.79 17.50
N TRP A 54 4.27 23.19 16.29
CA TRP A 54 5.22 24.28 16.08
C TRP A 54 4.70 25.61 16.64
N ILE A 55 3.44 25.97 16.34
CA ILE A 55 2.83 27.19 16.85
C ILE A 55 2.77 27.16 18.40
N SER A 56 2.33 26.06 19.01
CA SER A 56 2.23 25.93 20.45
C SER A 56 3.58 25.98 21.17
N SER A 57 4.68 25.64 20.48
CA SER A 57 6.05 25.66 20.99
C SER A 57 6.82 26.92 20.59
N SER A 58 6.24 27.81 19.79
CA SER A 58 6.90 29.00 19.26
C SER A 58 7.01 30.12 20.31
N ARG A 59 8.04 30.97 20.15
CA ARG A 59 8.18 32.20 20.98
C ARG A 59 7.04 33.19 20.75
N ILE A 60 6.39 33.17 19.58
CA ILE A 60 5.24 34.00 19.29
C ILE A 60 4.11 33.76 20.29
N THR A 61 3.81 32.50 20.59
CA THR A 61 2.80 32.16 21.62
C THR A 61 3.29 32.44 23.04
N TYR A 62 4.61 32.48 23.28
CA TYR A 62 5.18 32.95 24.54
C TYR A 62 4.95 34.44 24.73
N SER A 63 5.13 35.26 23.69
CA SER A 63 4.91 36.73 23.77
C SER A 63 3.43 37.10 23.94
N TRP A 64 2.50 36.24 23.54
CA TRP A 64 1.05 36.48 23.75
C TRP A 64 0.61 36.34 25.22
N GLY A 65 1.47 35.81 26.10
CA GLY A 65 1.14 35.65 27.52
C GLY A 65 -0.03 34.70 27.85
N ASN A 66 -0.63 34.07 26.80
CA ASN A 66 -1.87 33.32 26.93
C ASN A 66 -1.63 31.81 27.04
N ALA A 67 -1.46 31.34 28.30
CA ALA A 67 -1.30 29.92 28.62
C ALA A 67 -2.46 29.07 28.07
N THR A 68 -3.69 29.60 28.06
CA THR A 68 -4.88 28.91 27.57
C THR A 68 -4.80 28.65 26.08
N ALA A 69 -4.35 29.63 25.29
CA ALA A 69 -4.18 29.47 23.84
C ALA A 69 -3.18 28.36 23.51
N ARG A 70 -2.05 28.27 24.24
CA ARG A 70 -1.05 27.20 24.05
C ARG A 70 -1.60 25.82 24.39
N LYS A 71 -2.38 25.69 25.48
CA LYS A 71 -3.07 24.44 25.82
C LYS A 71 -4.06 24.02 24.73
N ILE A 72 -4.88 24.96 24.23
CA ILE A 72 -5.83 24.68 23.14
C ILE A 72 -5.10 24.15 21.92
N LEU A 73 -4.04 24.81 21.46
CA LEU A 73 -3.25 24.40 20.30
C LEU A 73 -2.67 22.99 20.48
N ARG A 74 -2.15 22.67 21.68
CA ARG A 74 -1.61 21.35 22.00
C ARG A 74 -2.70 20.25 22.02
N HIS A 75 -3.88 20.55 22.52
CA HIS A 75 -5.02 19.62 22.46
C HIS A 75 -5.52 19.41 21.02
N ILE A 76 -5.49 20.46 20.19
CA ILE A 76 -5.80 20.33 18.76
C ILE A 76 -4.79 19.43 18.06
N GLU A 77 -3.49 19.62 18.30
CA GLU A 77 -2.41 18.77 17.79
C GLU A 77 -2.66 17.29 18.09
N TYR A 78 -2.96 16.93 19.35
CA TYR A 78 -3.16 15.54 19.78
C TYR A 78 -4.38 14.87 19.11
N ARG A 79 -5.31 15.63 18.56
CA ARG A 79 -6.46 15.06 17.80
C ARG A 79 -6.03 14.45 16.47
N PHE A 80 -4.95 14.96 15.85
CA PHE A 80 -4.52 14.50 14.53
C PHE A 80 -3.74 13.20 14.55
N ALA A 81 -3.09 12.83 15.64
CA ALA A 81 -2.24 11.65 15.69
C ALA A 81 -2.93 10.31 15.36
N PRO A 82 -4.15 9.98 15.87
CA PRO A 82 -4.85 8.75 15.47
C PRO A 82 -5.32 8.76 14.02
N PHE A 83 -5.56 9.94 13.40
CA PHE A 83 -5.93 10.04 11.99
C PHE A 83 -4.79 9.61 11.07
N VAL A 84 -3.54 9.79 11.48
CA VAL A 84 -2.38 9.28 10.73
C VAL A 84 -2.47 7.77 10.55
N ALA A 85 -2.79 7.02 11.62
CA ALA A 85 -2.96 5.57 11.57
C ALA A 85 -4.20 5.17 10.74
N LEU A 86 -5.31 5.92 10.87
CA LEU A 86 -6.53 5.69 10.10
C LEU A 86 -6.26 5.81 8.60
N PHE A 87 -5.71 6.94 8.15
CA PHE A 87 -5.49 7.18 6.72
C PHE A 87 -4.38 6.33 6.14
N ALA A 88 -3.33 6.02 6.90
CA ALA A 88 -2.31 5.06 6.49
C ALA A 88 -2.91 3.66 6.23
N GLY A 89 -3.91 3.26 7.01
CA GLY A 89 -4.68 2.03 6.78
C GLY A 89 -5.53 2.07 5.52
N VAL A 90 -6.23 3.20 5.27
CA VAL A 90 -7.12 3.37 4.10
C VAL A 90 -6.35 3.45 2.79
N VAL A 91 -5.18 4.10 2.76
CA VAL A 91 -4.31 4.14 1.57
C VAL A 91 -4.07 2.75 1.00
N ARG A 92 -3.99 1.77 1.88
CA ARG A 92 -3.67 0.40 1.51
C ARG A 92 -4.86 -0.42 1.04
N ASP A 93 -5.97 -0.36 1.76
CA ASP A 93 -7.18 -1.13 1.43
C ASP A 93 -8.25 -0.19 0.86
N LYS A 94 -8.31 -0.13 -0.46
CA LYS A 94 -9.13 0.80 -1.26
C LYS A 94 -10.61 0.90 -0.85
N SER A 95 -11.09 0.02 0.04
CA SER A 95 -12.54 -0.11 0.32
C SER A 95 -12.91 -0.15 1.80
N ARG A 96 -11.98 -0.21 2.76
CA ARG A 96 -12.35 -0.43 4.16
C ARG A 96 -11.62 0.52 5.11
N ILE A 97 -12.36 1.51 5.58
CA ILE A 97 -12.00 2.23 6.80
C ILE A 97 -12.02 1.21 7.95
N SER A 98 -10.89 1.07 8.66
CA SER A 98 -10.86 0.26 9.87
C SER A 98 -11.82 0.88 10.91
N ILE A 99 -12.93 0.20 11.16
CA ILE A 99 -13.93 0.64 12.15
C ILE A 99 -13.25 0.86 13.51
N GLY A 100 -12.31 -0.01 13.89
CA GLY A 100 -11.55 0.16 15.12
C GLY A 100 -10.76 1.46 15.16
N ASN A 101 -10.04 1.82 14.09
CA ASN A 101 -9.33 3.09 14.02
C ASN A 101 -10.26 4.30 13.99
N LEU A 102 -11.43 4.19 13.35
CA LEU A 102 -12.44 5.25 13.37
C LEU A 102 -12.99 5.48 14.78
N ILE A 103 -13.32 4.42 15.52
CA ILE A 103 -13.76 4.49 16.92
C ILE A 103 -12.69 5.13 17.79
N LEU A 104 -11.41 4.77 17.60
CA LEU A 104 -10.31 5.37 18.34
C LEU A 104 -10.11 6.85 18.02
N CYS A 105 -10.29 7.27 16.76
CA CYS A 105 -10.26 8.69 16.38
C CYS A 105 -11.36 9.48 17.08
N ILE A 106 -12.61 8.99 17.02
CA ILE A 106 -13.75 9.62 17.66
C ILE A 106 -13.57 9.65 19.18
N GLY A 107 -13.18 8.53 19.78
CA GLY A 107 -12.88 8.43 21.22
C GLY A 107 -11.79 9.40 21.67
N ASN A 108 -10.73 9.56 20.88
CA ASN A 108 -9.67 10.53 21.16
C ASN A 108 -10.20 11.99 21.11
N ILE A 109 -11.03 12.34 20.13
CA ILE A 109 -11.62 13.68 20.04
C ILE A 109 -12.47 13.95 21.27
N ILE A 110 -13.38 13.03 21.64
CA ILE A 110 -14.22 13.16 22.84
C ILE A 110 -13.36 13.30 24.08
N PHE A 111 -12.34 12.44 24.24
CA PHE A 111 -11.42 12.46 25.35
C PHE A 111 -10.68 13.81 25.47
N GLN A 112 -10.18 14.34 24.36
CA GLN A 112 -9.48 15.63 24.33
C GLN A 112 -10.46 16.79 24.65
N CYS A 113 -11.70 16.75 24.17
CA CYS A 113 -12.69 17.79 24.46
C CYS A 113 -13.13 17.79 25.93
N THR A 114 -13.32 16.62 26.52
CA THR A 114 -13.80 16.49 27.92
C THR A 114 -12.71 16.75 28.95
N ARG A 115 -11.43 16.56 28.60
CA ARG A 115 -10.29 16.69 29.53
C ARG A 115 -9.53 17.99 29.42
N MET A 116 -9.75 18.75 28.35
CA MET A 116 -9.13 20.05 28.13
C MET A 116 -9.36 21.05 29.29
N PRO A 117 -10.58 21.20 29.85
CA PRO A 117 -10.84 22.15 30.91
C PRO A 117 -10.14 21.80 32.24
N ASN A 118 -9.85 20.51 32.47
CA ASN A 118 -9.45 19.99 33.80
C ASN A 118 -7.95 19.79 33.98
N ASP A 119 -7.09 20.26 33.05
CA ASP A 119 -5.65 20.11 33.09
C ASP A 119 -5.13 18.68 33.38
N LEU A 120 -5.89 17.65 33.01
CA LEU A 120 -5.60 16.26 33.35
C LEU A 120 -4.53 15.62 32.43
N LEU A 121 -4.33 16.16 31.25
CA LEU A 121 -3.36 15.63 30.28
C LEU A 121 -2.08 16.44 30.26
N ILE A 122 -2.23 17.75 30.21
CA ILE A 122 -1.16 18.73 30.14
C ILE A 122 -1.52 19.90 31.06
N TYR A 123 -0.53 20.47 31.67
CA TYR A 123 -0.69 21.71 32.40
C TYR A 123 0.41 22.70 32.01
N TYR A 124 0.11 23.99 32.13
CA TYR A 124 1.06 25.04 31.89
C TYR A 124 1.69 25.45 33.19
N ASN A 125 3.02 25.19 33.33
CA ASN A 125 3.79 25.63 34.49
C ASN A 125 4.13 27.11 34.32
N GLN A 126 3.62 27.96 35.22
CA GLN A 126 3.81 29.41 35.12
C GLN A 126 5.25 29.83 35.45
N GLU A 127 5.97 29.06 36.28
CA GLU A 127 7.35 29.37 36.67
C GLU A 127 8.32 29.05 35.53
N THR A 128 8.22 27.87 34.94
CA THR A 128 9.10 27.41 33.85
C THR A 128 8.62 27.87 32.50
N GLN A 129 7.39 28.34 32.37
CA GLN A 129 6.69 28.68 31.15
C GLN A 129 6.62 27.52 30.12
N ILE A 130 6.68 26.28 30.61
CA ILE A 130 6.66 25.06 29.81
C ILE A 130 5.32 24.34 30.00
N ILE A 131 4.84 23.69 28.91
CA ILE A 131 3.71 22.76 28.99
C ILE A 131 4.25 21.42 29.49
N GLU A 132 3.82 21.04 30.68
CA GLU A 132 4.17 19.76 31.31
C GLU A 132 3.07 18.74 31.15
N ARG A 133 3.47 17.45 31.06
CA ARG A 133 2.55 16.33 30.95
C ARG A 133 2.12 15.85 32.32
N ARG A 134 0.81 15.66 32.47
CA ARG A 134 0.23 15.10 33.68
C ARG A 134 0.14 13.58 33.66
N SER A 135 -0.22 12.99 34.79
CA SER A 135 -0.30 11.55 35.02
C SER A 135 -1.19 10.80 34.01
N ARG A 136 -2.21 11.44 33.44
CA ARG A 136 -3.14 10.81 32.47
C ARG A 136 -2.72 10.97 31.00
N TYR A 137 -1.57 11.56 30.71
CA TYR A 137 -1.06 11.64 29.32
C TYR A 137 -0.83 10.27 28.68
N TRP A 138 -0.58 9.22 29.49
CA TRP A 138 -0.44 7.86 29.01
C TRP A 138 -1.70 7.34 28.26
N VAL A 139 -2.90 7.83 28.59
CA VAL A 139 -4.15 7.44 27.90
C VAL A 139 -4.09 7.85 26.43
N PHE A 140 -3.66 9.07 26.13
CA PHE A 140 -3.46 9.53 24.76
C PHE A 140 -2.40 8.67 24.05
N GLN A 141 -1.27 8.41 24.69
CA GLN A 141 -0.22 7.55 24.11
C GLN A 141 -0.75 6.15 23.80
N THR A 142 -1.53 5.55 24.70
CA THR A 142 -2.17 4.24 24.48
C THR A 142 -3.10 4.25 23.29
N ILE A 143 -3.93 5.28 23.12
CA ILE A 143 -4.82 5.41 21.95
C ILE A 143 -4.01 5.41 20.66
N VAL A 144 -2.92 6.15 20.59
CA VAL A 144 -2.06 6.22 19.40
C VAL A 144 -1.38 4.88 19.14
N ILE A 145 -0.81 4.24 20.18
CA ILE A 145 -0.15 2.92 20.04
C ILE A 145 -1.13 1.86 19.57
N VAL A 146 -2.34 1.81 20.14
CA VAL A 146 -3.39 0.87 19.73
C VAL A 146 -3.84 1.14 18.28
N SER A 147 -3.97 2.41 17.89
CA SER A 147 -4.30 2.77 16.51
C SER A 147 -3.23 2.29 15.51
N LEU A 148 -1.95 2.45 15.85
CA LEU A 148 -0.83 1.96 15.05
C LEU A 148 -0.78 0.42 15.02
N ALA A 149 -1.04 -0.24 16.15
CA ALA A 149 -1.10 -1.70 16.24
C ALA A 149 -2.24 -2.26 15.37
N LEU A 150 -3.43 -1.65 15.40
CA LEU A 150 -4.54 -2.04 14.50
C LEU A 150 -4.19 -1.83 13.04
N ALA A 151 -3.51 -0.74 12.69
CA ALA A 151 -2.99 -0.54 11.34
C ALA A 151 -1.99 -1.63 10.96
N ALA A 152 -1.08 -2.03 11.84
CA ALA A 152 -0.11 -3.10 11.64
C ALA A 152 -0.77 -4.49 11.52
N ILE A 153 -1.74 -4.80 12.39
CA ILE A 153 -2.51 -6.05 12.35
C ILE A 153 -3.28 -6.14 11.04
N SER A 154 -3.92 -5.07 10.60
CA SER A 154 -4.60 -5.03 9.30
C SER A 154 -3.62 -5.25 8.14
N LEU A 155 -2.36 -4.83 8.29
CA LEU A 155 -1.25 -5.17 7.39
C LEU A 155 -0.98 -6.68 7.38
N PHE A 156 -0.97 -7.31 8.52
CA PHE A 156 -0.66 -8.74 8.65
C PHE A 156 -1.78 -9.64 8.12
N ILE A 157 -3.04 -9.32 8.43
CA ILE A 157 -4.21 -10.09 7.98
C ILE A 157 -4.33 -10.07 6.43
N SER A 158 -4.00 -8.96 5.77
CA SER A 158 -3.99 -8.89 4.31
C SER A 158 -2.86 -9.69 3.64
N ARG A 159 -2.00 -10.35 4.43
CA ARG A 159 -0.88 -11.20 3.96
C ARG A 159 -1.34 -12.33 3.03
N HIS A 160 -2.60 -12.74 3.09
CA HIS A 160 -3.15 -13.81 2.25
C HIS A 160 -3.23 -13.44 0.77
N LYS A 161 -3.22 -12.15 0.43
CA LYS A 161 -3.08 -11.68 -0.95
C LYS A 161 -1.60 -11.42 -1.22
N ARG A 162 -0.92 -12.40 -1.78
CA ARG A 162 0.53 -12.50 -2.13
C ARG A 162 1.18 -11.29 -2.83
N GLN A 163 0.55 -10.14 -2.86
CA GLN A 163 0.90 -8.95 -3.62
C GLN A 163 1.99 -8.08 -2.98
N TYR A 164 2.44 -8.39 -1.74
CA TYR A 164 3.38 -7.54 -1.01
C TYR A 164 4.71 -8.23 -0.76
N ARG A 165 5.63 -8.15 -1.72
CA ARG A 165 6.98 -8.72 -1.63
C ARG A 165 7.90 -7.98 -0.62
N CYS A 166 7.55 -6.76 -0.21
CA CYS A 166 8.38 -5.95 0.69
C CYS A 166 7.60 -5.45 1.91
N TRP A 167 7.30 -6.35 2.85
CA TRP A 167 6.81 -6.01 4.19
C TRP A 167 7.84 -5.20 4.99
N THR A 168 9.11 -5.32 4.64
CA THR A 168 10.24 -4.69 5.33
C THR A 168 10.07 -3.17 5.44
N ILE A 169 9.67 -2.49 4.37
CA ILE A 169 9.50 -1.03 4.37
C ILE A 169 8.35 -0.60 5.29
N LEU A 170 7.23 -1.33 5.27
CA LEU A 170 6.09 -1.02 6.14
C LEU A 170 6.38 -1.31 7.61
N ILE A 171 7.10 -2.41 7.89
CA ILE A 171 7.58 -2.72 9.24
C ILE A 171 8.58 -1.67 9.68
N ALA A 172 9.53 -1.26 8.83
CA ALA A 172 10.49 -0.22 9.15
C ALA A 172 9.81 1.12 9.48
N ALA A 173 8.75 1.51 8.75
CA ALA A 173 7.97 2.69 9.07
C ALA A 173 7.30 2.61 10.44
N GLN A 174 6.75 1.46 10.83
CA GLN A 174 6.15 1.25 12.14
C GLN A 174 7.19 1.24 13.26
N VAL A 175 8.33 0.58 13.04
CA VAL A 175 9.46 0.56 13.99
C VAL A 175 9.99 1.98 14.22
N LEU A 176 10.12 2.78 13.15
CA LEU A 176 10.56 4.17 13.24
C LEU A 176 9.63 4.99 14.15
N ILE A 177 8.31 4.82 14.02
CA ILE A 177 7.33 5.50 14.87
C ILE A 177 7.44 5.02 16.33
N LEU A 178 7.56 3.70 16.57
CA LEU A 178 7.72 3.17 17.94
C LEU A 178 9.00 3.68 18.59
N VAL A 179 10.11 3.70 17.85
CA VAL A 179 11.40 4.24 18.34
C VAL A 179 11.26 5.72 18.70
N SER A 180 10.56 6.52 17.87
CA SER A 180 10.34 7.94 18.20
C SER A 180 9.54 8.12 19.48
N PHE A 181 8.51 7.29 19.73
CA PHE A 181 7.78 7.31 20.99
C PHE A 181 8.65 6.99 22.20
N ILE A 182 9.55 6.00 22.08
CA ILE A 182 10.48 5.64 23.15
C ILE A 182 11.44 6.79 23.42
N ILE A 183 12.04 7.37 22.38
CA ILE A 183 12.95 8.52 22.50
C ILE A 183 12.22 9.71 23.13
N HIS A 184 11.01 10.02 22.66
CA HIS A 184 10.20 11.10 23.19
C HIS A 184 9.78 10.86 24.65
N ARG A 185 9.68 9.59 25.09
CA ARG A 185 9.41 9.24 26.49
C ARG A 185 10.61 9.47 27.39
N ILE A 186 11.82 9.20 26.88
CA ILE A 186 13.09 9.38 27.61
C ILE A 186 13.50 10.86 27.62
N TYR A 187 13.43 11.51 26.46
CA TYR A 187 13.83 12.89 26.24
C TYR A 187 12.62 13.77 25.92
N GLN A 188 11.94 14.28 26.95
CA GLN A 188 10.67 15.04 26.79
C GLN A 188 10.80 16.33 25.98
N GLY A 189 12.01 16.87 25.80
CA GLY A 189 12.29 18.06 24.98
C GLY A 189 12.48 17.78 23.50
N LEU A 190 12.59 16.50 23.08
CA LEU A 190 12.78 16.12 21.67
C LEU A 190 11.43 15.89 21.00
N HIS A 191 11.00 16.84 20.19
CA HIS A 191 9.74 16.81 19.43
C HIS A 191 9.95 16.22 18.02
N ILE A 192 10.23 14.91 17.94
CA ILE A 192 10.53 14.21 16.68
C ILE A 192 9.36 13.41 16.09
N ASP A 193 8.25 13.25 16.82
CA ASP A 193 7.13 12.36 16.44
C ASP A 193 6.54 12.73 15.08
N TRP A 194 6.25 13.99 14.83
CA TRP A 194 5.70 14.43 13.56
C TRP A 194 6.67 14.30 12.37
N MET A 195 7.98 14.42 12.65
CA MET A 195 9.02 14.14 11.65
C MET A 195 9.01 12.66 11.26
N THR A 196 8.88 11.75 12.23
CA THR A 196 8.80 10.31 11.94
C THR A 196 7.52 9.93 11.23
N TYR A 197 6.39 10.59 11.51
CA TYR A 197 5.16 10.41 10.72
C TYR A 197 5.36 10.88 9.27
N THR A 198 6.05 12.01 9.05
CA THR A 198 6.37 12.50 7.70
C THR A 198 7.21 11.48 6.94
N LEU A 199 8.30 10.96 7.53
CA LEU A 199 9.16 9.94 6.92
C LEU A 199 8.40 8.63 6.68
N SER A 200 7.59 8.19 7.64
CA SER A 200 6.77 6.98 7.49
C SER A 200 5.74 7.12 6.37
N SER A 201 5.13 8.30 6.23
CA SER A 201 4.19 8.58 5.14
C SER A 201 4.87 8.58 3.76
N LEU A 202 6.11 9.08 3.67
CA LEU A 202 6.95 8.97 2.48
C LEU A 202 7.21 7.51 2.10
N PHE A 203 7.60 6.66 3.06
CA PHE A 203 7.82 5.23 2.81
C PHE A 203 6.55 4.53 2.33
N ILE A 204 5.39 4.83 2.93
CA ILE A 204 4.10 4.28 2.51
C ILE A 204 3.77 4.74 1.07
N TYR A 205 4.01 6.03 0.76
CA TYR A 205 3.78 6.59 -0.58
C TYR A 205 4.68 5.92 -1.63
N MET A 206 5.99 5.88 -1.41
CA MET A 206 6.95 5.23 -2.31
C MET A 206 6.55 3.78 -2.57
N ARG A 207 6.26 3.03 -1.50
CA ARG A 207 5.86 1.62 -1.62
C ARG A 207 4.57 1.43 -2.41
N THR A 208 3.59 2.30 -2.23
CA THR A 208 2.34 2.23 -2.98
C THR A 208 2.58 2.49 -4.47
N CYS A 209 3.44 3.45 -4.80
CA CYS A 209 3.85 3.73 -6.17
C CYS A 209 4.56 2.53 -6.79
N ASP A 210 5.49 1.89 -6.06
CA ASP A 210 6.19 0.68 -6.53
C ASP A 210 5.20 -0.44 -6.84
N VAL A 211 4.30 -0.77 -5.89
CA VAL A 211 3.28 -1.82 -6.09
C VAL A 211 2.39 -1.51 -7.30
N ASN A 212 1.95 -0.27 -7.46
CA ASN A 212 1.14 0.11 -8.60
C ASN A 212 1.91 0.05 -9.92
N SER A 213 3.22 0.30 -9.90
CA SER A 213 4.08 0.16 -11.07
C SER A 213 4.44 -1.29 -11.42
N GLU A 214 4.28 -2.23 -10.48
CA GLU A 214 4.53 -3.67 -10.67
C GLU A 214 3.32 -4.44 -11.19
N THR A 215 2.11 -3.88 -11.10
CA THR A 215 0.86 -4.58 -11.42
C THR A 215 0.13 -3.96 -12.60
N ASP A 216 -0.63 -4.80 -13.30
CA ASP A 216 -1.58 -4.38 -14.33
C ASP A 216 -2.82 -3.76 -13.69
N GLY A 217 -3.21 -2.58 -14.17
CA GLY A 217 -4.29 -1.78 -13.58
C GLY A 217 -5.69 -2.41 -13.69
N LEU A 218 -5.93 -3.26 -14.70
CA LEU A 218 -7.21 -3.90 -14.93
C LEU A 218 -7.32 -5.23 -14.16
N THR A 219 -6.33 -6.09 -14.29
CA THR A 219 -6.39 -7.48 -13.78
C THR A 219 -5.77 -7.67 -12.41
N SER A 220 -4.99 -6.69 -11.95
CA SER A 220 -4.19 -6.77 -10.72
C SER A 220 -3.19 -7.94 -10.70
N LEU A 221 -2.88 -8.54 -11.85
CA LEU A 221 -1.74 -9.43 -12.04
C LEU A 221 -0.47 -8.60 -12.14
N ARG A 222 0.70 -9.25 -12.06
CA ARG A 222 1.96 -8.56 -12.36
C ARG A 222 1.98 -8.14 -13.83
N ASN A 223 2.55 -6.98 -14.11
CA ASN A 223 2.63 -6.46 -15.45
C ASN A 223 3.88 -6.95 -16.21
N ARG A 224 3.98 -6.59 -17.48
CA ARG A 224 5.10 -6.94 -18.37
C ARG A 224 6.46 -6.49 -17.82
N ARG A 225 6.54 -5.28 -17.22
CA ARG A 225 7.80 -4.77 -16.64
C ARG A 225 8.31 -5.70 -15.54
N THR A 226 7.40 -6.14 -14.67
CA THR A 226 7.74 -7.07 -13.58
C THR A 226 8.08 -8.47 -14.09
N LEU A 227 7.51 -8.90 -15.23
CA LEU A 227 7.92 -10.12 -15.91
C LEU A 227 9.37 -10.04 -16.39
N GLU A 228 9.74 -8.96 -17.09
CA GLU A 228 11.09 -8.76 -17.60
C GLU A 228 12.14 -8.75 -16.45
N ASP A 229 11.79 -8.08 -15.33
CA ASP A 229 12.62 -8.10 -14.14
C ASP A 229 12.74 -9.52 -13.55
N SER A 230 11.63 -10.25 -13.48
CA SER A 230 11.61 -11.64 -12.98
C SER A 230 12.43 -12.60 -13.85
N LEU A 231 12.41 -12.43 -15.16
CA LEU A 231 13.21 -13.21 -16.12
C LEU A 231 14.69 -12.89 -15.97
N SER A 232 15.07 -11.62 -15.77
CA SER A 232 16.48 -11.22 -15.63
C SER A 232 17.15 -11.77 -14.36
N HIS A 233 16.34 -12.10 -13.33
CA HIS A 233 16.80 -12.65 -12.04
C HIS A 233 16.49 -14.15 -11.88
N MET A 234 16.17 -14.84 -12.97
CA MET A 234 15.82 -16.26 -12.92
C MET A 234 17.09 -17.12 -12.89
N ASP A 235 17.42 -17.66 -11.73
CA ASP A 235 18.62 -18.41 -11.43
C ASP A 235 18.40 -19.92 -11.15
N LYS A 236 17.14 -20.37 -11.18
CA LYS A 236 16.73 -21.75 -10.85
C LYS A 236 15.84 -22.33 -11.92
N ASP A 237 15.83 -23.66 -11.99
CA ASP A 237 14.91 -24.41 -12.85
C ASP A 237 13.48 -23.91 -12.71
N GLY A 238 12.82 -23.71 -13.84
CA GLY A 238 11.44 -23.26 -13.87
C GLY A 238 10.73 -23.62 -15.16
N LEU A 239 9.42 -23.60 -15.15
CA LEU A 239 8.62 -23.74 -16.36
C LEU A 239 7.96 -22.41 -16.68
N ILE A 240 8.13 -21.94 -17.91
CA ILE A 240 7.45 -20.76 -18.43
C ILE A 240 6.25 -21.23 -19.23
N ILE A 241 5.08 -20.73 -18.89
CA ILE A 241 3.83 -21.00 -19.59
C ILE A 241 3.35 -19.68 -20.20
N ARG A 242 3.17 -19.64 -21.50
CA ARG A 242 2.52 -18.54 -22.22
C ARG A 242 1.09 -18.94 -22.55
N LEU A 243 0.17 -17.98 -22.41
CA LEU A 243 -1.25 -18.20 -22.59
C LEU A 243 -1.88 -16.98 -23.25
N ASP A 244 -2.79 -17.20 -24.19
CA ASP A 244 -3.44 -16.21 -25.03
C ASP A 244 -4.91 -16.57 -25.21
N LEU A 245 -5.81 -15.57 -25.19
CA LEU A 245 -7.23 -15.78 -25.44
C LEU A 245 -7.52 -15.82 -26.95
N ASP A 246 -8.16 -16.89 -27.39
CA ASP A 246 -8.44 -17.07 -28.83
C ASP A 246 -9.54 -16.11 -29.29
N ASN A 247 -9.27 -15.37 -30.38
CA ASN A 247 -10.22 -14.43 -30.99
C ASN A 247 -10.80 -13.39 -30.04
N PHE A 248 -10.04 -12.96 -28.97
CA PHE A 248 -10.51 -12.01 -27.99
C PHE A 248 -10.95 -10.67 -28.60
N LYS A 249 -10.35 -10.27 -29.74
CA LYS A 249 -10.77 -9.08 -30.47
C LYS A 249 -12.24 -9.15 -30.85
N SER A 250 -12.73 -10.33 -31.32
CA SER A 250 -14.12 -10.48 -31.69
C SER A 250 -15.11 -10.31 -30.53
N VAL A 251 -14.68 -10.63 -29.30
CA VAL A 251 -15.47 -10.37 -28.11
C VAL A 251 -15.61 -8.85 -27.87
N ASN A 252 -14.51 -8.10 -28.02
CA ASN A 252 -14.54 -6.64 -27.91
C ASN A 252 -15.39 -6.00 -29.00
N ASP A 253 -15.25 -6.45 -30.27
CA ASP A 253 -15.93 -5.87 -31.41
C ASP A 253 -17.44 -6.13 -31.33
N ARG A 254 -17.87 -7.30 -30.84
CA ARG A 254 -19.28 -7.70 -30.77
C ARG A 254 -20.01 -7.27 -29.50
N TYR A 255 -19.32 -7.30 -28.33
CA TYR A 255 -19.94 -7.07 -27.01
C TYR A 255 -19.42 -5.82 -26.31
N GLY A 256 -18.45 -5.13 -26.91
CA GLY A 256 -17.84 -3.90 -26.39
C GLY A 256 -16.71 -4.15 -25.39
N HIS A 257 -15.83 -3.17 -25.27
CA HIS A 257 -14.63 -3.24 -24.40
C HIS A 257 -14.93 -3.52 -22.93
N ARG A 258 -16.08 -3.07 -22.41
CA ARG A 258 -16.47 -3.34 -21.02
C ARG A 258 -16.67 -4.84 -20.75
N VAL A 259 -17.22 -5.57 -21.71
CA VAL A 259 -17.39 -7.03 -21.62
C VAL A 259 -16.02 -7.71 -21.73
N GLY A 260 -15.17 -7.27 -22.67
CA GLY A 260 -13.80 -7.78 -22.77
C GLY A 260 -12.99 -7.56 -21.48
N ASP A 261 -13.10 -6.38 -20.86
CA ASP A 261 -12.45 -6.11 -19.58
C ASP A 261 -12.93 -7.07 -18.48
N GLN A 262 -14.24 -7.37 -18.43
CA GLN A 262 -14.79 -8.33 -17.48
C GLN A 262 -14.22 -9.74 -17.70
N VAL A 263 -14.12 -10.19 -18.95
CA VAL A 263 -13.49 -11.48 -19.32
C VAL A 263 -12.04 -11.54 -18.82
N LEU A 264 -11.27 -10.47 -19.05
CA LEU A 264 -9.88 -10.39 -18.59
C LEU A 264 -9.75 -10.42 -17.06
N ILE A 265 -10.65 -9.76 -16.35
CA ILE A 265 -10.69 -9.77 -14.87
C ILE A 265 -11.00 -11.19 -14.37
N GLU A 266 -12.02 -11.84 -14.91
CA GLU A 266 -12.45 -13.16 -14.43
C GLU A 266 -11.41 -14.24 -14.70
N ILE A 267 -10.85 -14.30 -15.91
CA ILE A 267 -9.80 -15.27 -16.21
C ILE A 267 -8.53 -15.04 -15.39
N SER A 268 -8.23 -13.78 -15.09
CA SER A 268 -7.09 -13.42 -14.23
C SER A 268 -7.31 -13.84 -12.77
N ALA A 269 -8.55 -13.74 -12.26
CA ALA A 269 -8.91 -14.21 -10.94
C ALA A 269 -8.76 -15.74 -10.82
N ILE A 270 -9.29 -16.49 -11.80
CA ILE A 270 -9.18 -17.96 -11.82
C ILE A 270 -7.71 -18.39 -11.89
N ARG A 271 -6.88 -17.73 -12.72
CA ARG A 271 -5.44 -18.02 -12.81
C ARG A 271 -4.73 -17.76 -11.49
N ARG A 272 -4.99 -16.62 -10.89
CA ARG A 272 -4.40 -16.24 -9.60
C ARG A 272 -4.72 -17.28 -8.53
N ASP A 273 -5.97 -17.69 -8.41
CA ASP A 273 -6.40 -18.64 -7.39
C ASP A 273 -5.80 -20.04 -7.65
N THR A 274 -5.59 -20.40 -8.91
CA THR A 274 -5.09 -21.72 -9.31
C THR A 274 -3.57 -21.81 -9.26
N PHE A 275 -2.86 -20.84 -9.87
CA PHE A 275 -1.40 -20.94 -10.09
C PHE A 275 -0.56 -20.15 -9.09
N SER A 276 -1.12 -19.22 -8.29
CA SER A 276 -0.32 -18.46 -7.33
C SER A 276 0.41 -19.30 -6.27
N PRO A 277 -0.05 -20.50 -5.87
CA PRO A 277 0.71 -21.38 -5.00
C PRO A 277 1.96 -21.97 -5.66
N LEU A 278 2.01 -22.02 -6.99
CA LEU A 278 3.06 -22.67 -7.78
C LEU A 278 4.09 -21.68 -8.32
N GLY A 279 3.67 -20.42 -8.56
CA GLY A 279 4.54 -19.44 -9.20
C GLY A 279 3.97 -18.04 -9.32
N ASP A 280 4.60 -17.25 -10.16
CA ASP A 280 4.25 -15.87 -10.45
C ASP A 280 3.44 -15.78 -11.75
N ILE A 281 2.41 -14.91 -11.77
CA ILE A 281 1.49 -14.75 -12.89
C ILE A 281 1.55 -13.31 -13.38
N PHE A 282 1.68 -13.14 -14.69
CA PHE A 282 1.86 -11.85 -15.33
C PHE A 282 0.84 -11.66 -16.46
N ARG A 283 0.37 -10.42 -16.64
CA ARG A 283 -0.27 -9.99 -17.88
C ARG A 283 0.81 -9.35 -18.76
N TYR A 284 1.08 -9.97 -19.90
CA TYR A 284 2.10 -9.49 -20.84
C TYR A 284 1.61 -8.29 -21.63
N GLY A 285 0.35 -8.34 -22.09
CA GLY A 285 -0.32 -7.24 -22.80
C GLY A 285 -1.63 -7.73 -23.42
N GLY A 286 -2.61 -6.85 -23.60
CA GLY A 286 -3.88 -7.24 -24.20
C GLY A 286 -4.52 -8.46 -23.54
N ASP A 287 -4.60 -9.55 -24.27
CA ASP A 287 -5.13 -10.87 -23.92
C ASP A 287 -4.04 -11.93 -23.63
N GLU A 288 -2.78 -11.51 -23.61
CA GLU A 288 -1.62 -12.37 -23.39
C GLU A 288 -1.18 -12.42 -21.93
N PHE A 289 -0.89 -13.63 -21.44
CA PHE A 289 -0.46 -13.88 -20.07
C PHE A 289 0.74 -14.82 -20.02
N VAL A 290 1.55 -14.66 -18.97
CA VAL A 290 2.71 -15.52 -18.71
C VAL A 290 2.66 -16.01 -17.26
N ILE A 291 3.00 -17.28 -17.05
CA ILE A 291 3.12 -17.88 -15.72
C ILE A 291 4.53 -18.46 -15.59
N ILE A 292 5.24 -18.10 -14.53
CA ILE A 292 6.55 -18.69 -14.21
C ILE A 292 6.34 -19.61 -13.01
N ILE A 293 6.43 -20.92 -13.25
CA ILE A 293 6.32 -21.97 -12.23
C ILE A 293 7.71 -22.22 -11.63
N LYS A 294 7.85 -22.04 -10.33
CA LYS A 294 9.13 -22.17 -9.59
C LYS A 294 9.19 -23.40 -8.68
N LYS A 295 8.04 -23.99 -8.36
CA LYS A 295 7.90 -25.05 -7.34
C LYS A 295 6.86 -26.07 -7.74
N ASN A 296 7.03 -27.32 -7.24
CA ASN A 296 6.00 -28.37 -7.28
C ASN A 296 5.45 -28.69 -8.68
N LYS A 297 6.31 -29.14 -9.60
CA LYS A 297 5.90 -29.61 -10.94
C LYS A 297 4.79 -30.67 -10.87
N ASP A 298 4.77 -31.54 -9.86
CA ASP A 298 3.77 -32.56 -9.67
C ASP A 298 2.34 -32.01 -9.42
N ARG A 299 2.23 -30.80 -8.86
CA ARG A 299 0.96 -30.13 -8.66
C ARG A 299 0.47 -29.37 -9.89
N LEU A 300 1.35 -29.17 -10.90
CA LEU A 300 1.01 -28.40 -12.08
C LEU A 300 -0.13 -29.01 -12.88
N LEU A 301 -0.11 -30.33 -13.12
CA LEU A 301 -1.18 -31.04 -13.85
C LEU A 301 -2.53 -30.87 -13.16
N LYS A 302 -2.56 -30.94 -11.83
CA LYS A 302 -3.81 -30.71 -11.07
C LYS A 302 -4.29 -29.26 -11.19
N ALA A 303 -3.37 -28.28 -11.14
CA ALA A 303 -3.69 -26.88 -11.31
C ALA A 303 -4.20 -26.58 -12.72
N GLU A 304 -3.56 -27.11 -13.75
CA GLU A 304 -4.00 -26.95 -15.13
C GLU A 304 -5.38 -27.54 -15.35
N LYS A 305 -5.63 -28.75 -14.86
CA LYS A 305 -6.95 -29.38 -14.95
C LYS A 305 -8.01 -28.54 -14.23
N SER A 306 -7.72 -28.07 -13.03
CA SER A 306 -8.63 -27.21 -12.27
C SER A 306 -8.89 -25.87 -12.98
N PHE A 307 -7.87 -25.25 -13.54
CA PHE A 307 -8.01 -24.01 -14.32
C PHE A 307 -8.90 -24.22 -15.54
N TYR A 308 -8.64 -25.29 -16.30
CA TYR A 308 -9.44 -25.62 -17.48
C TYR A 308 -10.91 -25.86 -17.13
N GLN A 309 -11.18 -26.66 -16.07
CA GLN A 309 -12.55 -26.95 -15.63
C GLN A 309 -13.30 -25.66 -15.25
N LYS A 310 -12.71 -24.82 -14.40
CA LYS A 310 -13.31 -23.55 -13.97
C LYS A 310 -13.59 -22.60 -15.15
N TRP A 311 -12.69 -22.56 -16.14
CA TRP A 311 -12.89 -21.72 -17.31
C TRP A 311 -13.96 -22.28 -18.23
N GLN A 312 -14.04 -23.60 -18.40
CA GLN A 312 -15.12 -24.26 -19.15
C GLN A 312 -16.50 -24.03 -18.52
N GLU A 313 -16.59 -24.01 -17.19
CA GLU A 313 -17.81 -23.63 -16.49
C GLU A 313 -18.22 -22.19 -16.84
N LYS A 314 -17.27 -21.26 -16.90
CA LYS A 314 -17.52 -19.88 -17.32
C LYS A 314 -17.96 -19.77 -18.79
N ILE A 315 -17.39 -20.53 -19.68
CA ILE A 315 -17.82 -20.59 -21.08
C ILE A 315 -19.25 -21.13 -21.21
N LYS A 316 -19.65 -22.09 -20.37
CA LYS A 316 -21.05 -22.60 -20.35
C LYS A 316 -22.03 -21.54 -19.85
N GLU A 317 -21.65 -20.75 -18.84
CA GLU A 317 -22.47 -19.64 -18.34
C GLU A 317 -22.55 -18.49 -19.36
N HIS A 318 -21.45 -18.26 -20.08
CA HIS A 318 -21.28 -17.16 -21.03
C HIS A 318 -20.69 -17.67 -22.36
N PRO A 319 -21.49 -18.16 -23.31
CA PRO A 319 -21.00 -18.79 -24.54
C PRO A 319 -20.12 -17.90 -25.45
N PHE A 320 -20.09 -16.59 -25.19
CA PHE A 320 -19.23 -15.65 -25.89
C PHE A 320 -17.82 -15.52 -25.28
N TYR A 321 -17.55 -16.21 -24.17
CA TYR A 321 -16.21 -16.20 -23.58
C TYR A 321 -15.25 -17.00 -24.47
N PRO A 322 -14.04 -16.47 -24.74
CA PRO A 322 -13.11 -17.09 -25.63
C PRO A 322 -12.46 -18.35 -25.03
N THR A 323 -12.06 -19.26 -25.89
CA THR A 323 -11.09 -20.30 -25.53
C THR A 323 -9.71 -19.69 -25.33
N PHE A 324 -8.72 -20.52 -25.03
CA PHE A 324 -7.34 -20.06 -24.87
C PHE A 324 -6.35 -21.08 -25.44
N SER A 325 -5.22 -20.60 -25.93
CA SER A 325 -4.08 -21.38 -26.38
C SER A 325 -2.95 -21.31 -25.38
N ILE A 326 -2.25 -22.43 -25.13
CA ILE A 326 -1.15 -22.55 -24.18
C ILE A 326 0.12 -23.07 -24.86
N GLY A 327 1.25 -22.40 -24.59
CA GLY A 327 2.59 -22.92 -24.90
C GLY A 327 3.44 -23.01 -23.65
N LYS A 328 4.32 -24.00 -23.60
CA LYS A 328 5.16 -24.29 -22.44
C LYS A 328 6.61 -24.50 -22.87
N ALA A 329 7.55 -23.98 -22.08
CA ALA A 329 8.99 -24.23 -22.26
C ALA A 329 9.71 -24.29 -20.90
N GLN A 330 10.66 -25.21 -20.79
CA GLN A 330 11.43 -25.45 -19.57
C GLN A 330 12.68 -24.56 -19.57
N PHE A 331 12.88 -23.82 -18.50
CA PHE A 331 14.13 -23.11 -18.22
C PHE A 331 15.05 -23.95 -17.33
N THR A 332 16.32 -24.05 -17.72
CA THR A 332 17.39 -24.65 -16.94
C THR A 332 18.57 -23.67 -16.91
N PRO A 333 19.10 -23.29 -15.74
CA PRO A 333 20.23 -22.37 -15.62
C PRO A 333 21.43 -22.86 -16.44
N GLY A 334 22.08 -21.94 -17.18
CA GLY A 334 23.26 -22.21 -17.98
C GLY A 334 23.00 -22.86 -19.34
N SER A 335 21.79 -23.27 -19.68
CA SER A 335 21.47 -23.85 -21.00
C SER A 335 20.99 -22.82 -22.01
N THR A 336 20.05 -21.95 -21.61
CA THR A 336 19.45 -20.92 -22.48
C THR A 336 19.12 -19.69 -21.66
N SER A 337 18.91 -18.54 -22.33
CA SER A 337 18.44 -17.37 -21.61
C SER A 337 16.94 -17.51 -21.28
N PRO A 338 16.47 -16.99 -20.11
CA PRO A 338 15.04 -17.01 -19.79
C PRO A 338 14.14 -16.35 -20.84
N ARG A 339 14.67 -15.36 -21.58
CA ARG A 339 13.97 -14.68 -22.68
C ARG A 339 13.80 -15.59 -23.89
N ASP A 340 14.81 -16.40 -24.23
CA ASP A 340 14.70 -17.37 -25.33
C ASP A 340 13.72 -18.48 -24.99
N VAL A 341 13.68 -18.91 -23.71
CA VAL A 341 12.68 -19.86 -23.23
C VAL A 341 11.25 -19.28 -23.31
N LEU A 342 11.09 -17.98 -23.01
CA LEU A 342 9.79 -17.31 -23.19
C LEU A 342 9.36 -17.30 -24.67
N LYS A 343 10.31 -17.07 -25.60
CA LYS A 343 10.06 -17.13 -27.05
C LYS A 343 9.72 -18.55 -27.48
N GLN A 344 10.43 -19.56 -26.99
CA GLN A 344 10.12 -20.97 -27.26
C GLN A 344 8.72 -21.36 -26.76
N ALA A 345 8.32 -20.87 -25.58
CA ALA A 345 6.96 -21.08 -25.09
C ALA A 345 5.90 -20.45 -26.02
N ASP A 346 6.21 -19.32 -26.65
CA ASP A 346 5.34 -18.69 -27.64
C ASP A 346 5.23 -19.51 -28.93
N GLU A 347 6.35 -20.00 -29.45
CA GLU A 347 6.40 -20.88 -30.62
C GLU A 347 5.59 -22.17 -30.37
N ASN A 348 5.76 -22.80 -29.22
CA ASN A 348 5.00 -23.99 -28.83
C ASN A 348 3.49 -23.73 -28.73
N ARG A 349 3.07 -22.51 -28.34
CA ARG A 349 1.68 -22.08 -28.34
C ARG A 349 1.08 -22.04 -29.75
N TYR A 350 1.85 -21.53 -30.70
CA TYR A 350 1.42 -21.45 -32.12
C TYR A 350 1.15 -22.83 -32.71
N HIS A 351 2.03 -23.79 -32.45
CA HIS A 351 1.83 -25.20 -32.88
C HIS A 351 0.58 -25.85 -32.28
N SER A 352 0.18 -25.47 -31.05
CA SER A 352 -1.06 -25.97 -30.44
C SER A 352 -2.32 -25.42 -31.10
N LYS A 353 -2.29 -24.15 -31.56
CA LYS A 353 -3.41 -23.54 -32.31
C LYS A 353 -3.69 -24.26 -33.64
N ASP A 354 -2.64 -24.59 -34.36
CA ASP A 354 -2.76 -25.26 -35.68
C ASP A 354 -3.37 -26.67 -35.59
N ILE A 355 -3.15 -27.36 -34.46
CA ILE A 355 -3.72 -28.69 -34.21
C ILE A 355 -5.22 -28.60 -33.87
N ILE A 356 -5.64 -27.59 -33.12
CA ILE A 356 -7.03 -27.41 -32.68
C ILE A 356 -7.91 -26.90 -33.82
N HIS A 357 -7.38 -26.14 -34.77
CA HIS A 357 -8.11 -25.62 -35.93
C HIS A 357 -8.15 -26.59 -37.13
N ARG A 358 -7.40 -27.72 -37.11
CA ARG A 358 -7.39 -28.76 -38.14
C ARG A 358 -8.31 -29.95 -37.79
N ASN A 359 -8.87 -30.01 -36.61
CA ASN A 359 -9.87 -30.97 -36.17
C ASN A 359 -11.22 -30.27 -35.93
#